data_32175d60d6f4c23658aa5724774952f6
#
_entry.id   32175d60d6f4c23658aa5724774952f6
#
_cell.length_a   1.000
_cell.length_b   1.000
_cell.length_c   1.000
_cell.angle_alpha   90.00
_cell.angle_beta   90.00
_cell.angle_gamma   90.00
#
_symmetry.space_group_name_H-M   'P 1'
#
loop_
_entity.id
_entity.type
_entity.pdbx_description
1 polymer ?
#
loop_
_entity_poly.entity_id
_entity_poly.type
_entity_poly.pdbx_seq_one_letter_code
_entity_poly.pdbx_strand_id
1 'polypeptide(L)'
;MLAELFGIYDGLSRVESIRFVTCKQEPNVSLMADAYGRLTGKPGVCLVTAGPGSLNSMAGVAQAYGAASPMVHIAGAVPLNADLEAFHGVDDPAFVNEMFRHITKWSARVERIEDIPGVMAKAFHIARSGRPGPVHVEVPRLTDYSEHMLQEEPAVVPAYACSCSQVARARAPVSAASTSPGTSSPARRASCCFCSSARSPWSSLT
;
A
#
# COMPACT_ATOMS: atom_id res chain seq x y z
N MET A 1 -1.87 16.50 -10.28
CA MET A 1 -2.54 15.49 -9.45
C MET A 1 -1.89 14.10 -9.48
N LEU A 2 -0.95 13.82 -10.37
CA LEU A 2 -0.17 12.55 -10.40
C LEU A 2 1.28 12.75 -9.96
N ALA A 3 1.71 14.00 -9.77
CA ALA A 3 3.12 14.31 -9.51
C ALA A 3 3.66 13.76 -8.18
N GLU A 4 2.78 13.57 -7.20
CA GLU A 4 3.17 13.11 -5.86
C GLU A 4 3.63 11.64 -5.83
N LEU A 5 3.19 10.84 -6.80
CA LEU A 5 3.49 9.41 -6.85
C LEU A 5 4.49 9.02 -7.94
N PHE A 6 5.01 9.98 -8.71
CA PHE A 6 5.92 9.67 -9.82
C PHE A 6 7.14 8.87 -9.39
N GLY A 7 7.77 9.21 -8.26
CA GLY A 7 8.92 8.46 -7.76
C GLY A 7 8.59 7.01 -7.42
N ILE A 8 7.40 6.78 -6.83
CA ILE A 8 6.94 5.42 -6.51
C ILE A 8 6.67 4.63 -7.78
N TYR A 9 6.06 5.26 -8.80
CA TYR A 9 5.81 4.60 -10.10
C TYR A 9 7.07 4.28 -10.85
N ASP A 10 8.00 5.22 -10.90
CA ASP A 10 9.28 5.02 -11.54
C ASP A 10 10.04 3.85 -10.87
N GLY A 11 10.10 3.85 -9.54
CA GLY A 11 10.66 2.74 -8.78
C GLY A 11 9.96 1.40 -9.07
N LEU A 12 8.63 1.35 -9.06
CA LEU A 12 7.86 0.15 -9.34
C LEU A 12 8.05 -0.34 -10.79
N SER A 13 8.23 0.56 -11.75
CA SER A 13 8.46 0.19 -13.15
C SER A 13 9.79 -0.55 -13.40
N ARG A 14 10.76 -0.36 -12.50
CA ARG A 14 12.09 -0.98 -12.56
C ARG A 14 12.17 -2.31 -11.82
N VAL A 15 11.14 -2.68 -11.05
CA VAL A 15 11.13 -3.87 -10.20
C VAL A 15 10.24 -4.95 -10.78
N GLU A 16 10.81 -5.91 -11.50
CA GLU A 16 10.06 -7.01 -12.14
C GLU A 16 9.42 -7.98 -11.14
N SER A 17 9.87 -8.03 -9.89
CA SER A 17 9.35 -8.93 -8.85
C SER A 17 8.00 -8.47 -8.29
N ILE A 18 7.56 -7.23 -8.54
CA ILE A 18 6.28 -6.69 -8.11
C ILE A 18 5.31 -6.71 -9.29
N ARG A 19 4.20 -7.42 -9.10
CA ARG A 19 3.10 -7.38 -10.06
C ARG A 19 2.22 -6.19 -9.79
N PHE A 20 2.10 -5.32 -10.77
CA PHE A 20 1.29 -4.12 -10.75
C PHE A 20 -0.06 -4.36 -11.43
N VAL A 21 -1.16 -4.00 -10.75
CA VAL A 21 -2.53 -4.14 -11.26
C VAL A 21 -3.23 -2.79 -11.18
N THR A 22 -3.62 -2.26 -12.33
CA THR A 22 -4.33 -0.97 -12.42
C THR A 22 -5.83 -1.14 -12.31
N CYS A 23 -6.49 -0.22 -11.61
CA CYS A 23 -7.94 -0.13 -11.51
C CYS A 23 -8.42 1.26 -11.92
N LYS A 24 -9.69 1.37 -12.29
CA LYS A 24 -10.29 2.64 -12.71
C LYS A 24 -10.87 3.45 -11.55
N GLN A 25 -11.09 2.82 -10.41
CA GLN A 25 -11.70 3.43 -9.23
C GLN A 25 -10.97 2.99 -7.97
N GLU A 26 -10.77 3.92 -7.06
CA GLU A 26 -10.02 3.73 -5.82
C GLU A 26 -10.69 2.73 -4.85
N PRO A 27 -12.03 2.69 -4.70
CA PRO A 27 -12.66 1.66 -3.89
C PRO A 27 -12.31 0.24 -4.34
N ASN A 28 -12.20 0.03 -5.66
CA ASN A 28 -11.85 -1.29 -6.19
C ASN A 28 -10.41 -1.69 -5.83
N VAL A 29 -9.49 -0.72 -5.79
CA VAL A 29 -8.08 -0.99 -5.39
C VAL A 29 -8.02 -1.52 -3.97
N SER A 30 -8.67 -0.82 -3.03
CA SER A 30 -8.68 -1.22 -1.62
C SER A 30 -9.44 -2.53 -1.39
N LEU A 31 -10.58 -2.76 -2.08
CA LEU A 31 -11.31 -4.02 -2.00
C LEU A 31 -10.53 -5.20 -2.58
N MET A 32 -9.76 -5.00 -3.67
CA MET A 32 -8.89 -6.04 -4.23
C MET A 32 -7.74 -6.38 -3.27
N ALA A 33 -7.15 -5.36 -2.61
CA ALA A 33 -6.13 -5.58 -1.60
C ALA A 33 -6.69 -6.32 -0.37
N ASP A 34 -7.91 -6.00 0.07
CA ASP A 34 -8.64 -6.73 1.12
C ASP A 34 -8.84 -8.20 0.72
N ALA A 35 -9.38 -8.45 -0.47
CA ALA A 35 -9.59 -9.80 -0.95
C ALA A 35 -8.28 -10.61 -1.03
N TYR A 36 -7.20 -9.99 -1.50
CA TYR A 36 -5.88 -10.62 -1.50
C TYR A 36 -5.41 -10.98 -0.09
N GLY A 37 -5.57 -10.05 0.86
CA GLY A 37 -5.21 -10.27 2.26
C GLY A 37 -5.96 -11.45 2.87
N ARG A 38 -7.28 -11.52 2.66
CA ARG A 38 -8.12 -12.62 3.14
C ARG A 38 -7.75 -13.97 2.56
N LEU A 39 -7.53 -14.02 1.25
CA LEU A 39 -7.28 -15.28 0.55
C LEU A 39 -5.87 -15.83 0.81
N THR A 40 -4.89 -14.96 1.01
CA THR A 40 -3.49 -15.38 1.09
C THR A 40 -2.89 -15.31 2.49
N GLY A 41 -3.52 -14.56 3.40
CA GLY A 41 -2.95 -14.23 4.71
C GLY A 41 -1.72 -13.29 4.62
N LYS A 42 -1.43 -12.76 3.42
CA LYS A 42 -0.34 -11.79 3.19
C LYS A 42 -0.93 -10.41 3.01
N PRO A 43 -0.24 -9.33 3.43
CA PRO A 43 -0.76 -8.00 3.22
C PRO A 43 -1.01 -7.72 1.73
N GLY A 44 -2.26 -7.38 1.40
CA GLY A 44 -2.57 -6.75 0.12
C GLY A 44 -2.05 -5.32 0.15
N VAL A 45 -1.43 -4.87 -0.94
CA VAL A 45 -0.93 -3.50 -1.04
C VAL A 45 -1.79 -2.72 -2.02
N CYS A 46 -2.29 -1.57 -1.61
CA CYS A 46 -2.95 -0.62 -2.50
C CYS A 46 -2.24 0.73 -2.46
N LEU A 47 -2.18 1.37 -3.62
CA LEU A 47 -1.56 2.67 -3.83
C LEU A 47 -2.57 3.59 -4.50
N VAL A 48 -2.82 4.74 -3.88
CA VAL A 48 -3.79 5.74 -4.34
C VAL A 48 -3.17 7.14 -4.31
N THR A 49 -3.74 8.05 -5.10
CA THR A 49 -3.28 9.45 -5.07
C THR A 49 -3.78 10.18 -3.81
N ALA A 50 -3.21 11.36 -3.57
CA ALA A 50 -3.56 12.22 -2.44
C ALA A 50 -5.03 12.68 -2.47
N GLY A 51 -5.51 13.12 -1.34
CA GLY A 51 -6.81 13.77 -1.20
C GLY A 51 -7.99 12.87 -1.60
N PRO A 52 -8.77 13.24 -2.62
CA PRO A 52 -9.97 12.49 -3.02
C PRO A 52 -9.71 11.03 -3.36
N GLY A 53 -8.54 10.69 -3.95
CA GLY A 53 -8.18 9.32 -4.24
C GLY A 53 -8.02 8.48 -2.98
N SER A 54 -7.39 9.05 -1.97
CA SER A 54 -7.29 8.44 -0.64
C SER A 54 -8.67 8.22 -0.02
N LEU A 55 -9.48 9.27 0.08
CA LEU A 55 -10.80 9.19 0.72
C LEU A 55 -11.75 8.25 -0.01
N ASN A 56 -11.72 8.20 -1.35
CA ASN A 56 -12.52 7.25 -2.13
C ASN A 56 -12.18 5.78 -1.80
N SER A 57 -10.94 5.49 -1.40
CA SER A 57 -10.52 4.12 -1.05
C SER A 57 -10.93 3.67 0.37
N MET A 58 -11.44 4.57 1.22
CA MET A 58 -11.74 4.30 2.64
C MET A 58 -12.69 3.12 2.84
N ALA A 59 -13.66 2.93 1.96
CA ALA A 59 -14.65 1.85 2.09
C ALA A 59 -13.98 0.47 2.15
N GLY A 60 -13.02 0.19 1.27
CA GLY A 60 -12.30 -1.09 1.28
C GLY A 60 -11.34 -1.22 2.46
N VAL A 61 -10.74 -0.11 2.92
CA VAL A 61 -9.89 -0.11 4.13
C VAL A 61 -10.71 -0.40 5.38
N ALA A 62 -11.89 0.24 5.53
CA ALA A 62 -12.80 -0.03 6.63
C ALA A 62 -13.30 -1.48 6.62
N GLN A 63 -13.58 -2.02 5.42
CA GLN A 63 -13.94 -3.43 5.24
C GLN A 63 -12.81 -4.36 5.69
N ALA A 64 -11.57 -4.08 5.31
CA ALA A 64 -10.39 -4.85 5.73
C ALA A 64 -10.20 -4.79 7.26
N TYR A 65 -10.45 -3.63 7.88
CA TYR A 65 -10.37 -3.47 9.33
C TYR A 65 -11.40 -4.36 10.05
N GLY A 66 -12.66 -4.31 9.63
CA GLY A 66 -13.72 -5.17 10.18
C GLY A 66 -13.42 -6.65 10.02
N ALA A 67 -12.91 -7.05 8.85
CA ALA A 67 -12.60 -8.43 8.50
C ALA A 67 -11.26 -8.95 9.05
N ALA A 68 -10.50 -8.13 9.76
CA ALA A 68 -9.14 -8.48 10.20
C ALA A 68 -8.22 -8.92 9.04
N SER A 69 -8.36 -8.27 7.90
CA SER A 69 -7.59 -8.56 6.69
C SER A 69 -6.29 -7.77 6.67
N PRO A 70 -5.12 -8.39 6.50
CA PRO A 70 -3.87 -7.67 6.43
C PRO A 70 -3.79 -6.85 5.15
N MET A 71 -3.55 -5.54 5.28
CA MET A 71 -3.44 -4.60 4.16
C MET A 71 -2.43 -3.50 4.47
N VAL A 72 -1.71 -3.05 3.45
CA VAL A 72 -0.91 -1.83 3.48
C VAL A 72 -1.50 -0.86 2.45
N HIS A 73 -2.13 0.19 2.94
CA HIS A 73 -2.69 1.27 2.15
C HIS A 73 -1.66 2.40 2.07
N ILE A 74 -1.22 2.72 0.87
CA ILE A 74 -0.25 3.79 0.60
C ILE A 74 -0.97 4.88 -0.16
N ALA A 75 -0.84 6.11 0.30
CA ALA A 75 -1.43 7.28 -0.35
C ALA A 75 -0.38 8.37 -0.58
N GLY A 76 -0.57 9.16 -1.63
CA GLY A 76 0.06 10.46 -1.72
C GLY A 76 -0.47 11.40 -0.61
N ALA A 77 0.22 12.49 -0.37
CA ALA A 77 -0.22 13.54 0.54
C ALA A 77 0.21 14.92 0.03
N VAL A 78 -0.35 15.98 0.59
CA VAL A 78 0.12 17.34 0.34
C VAL A 78 1.57 17.49 0.78
N PRO A 79 2.35 18.41 0.20
CA PRO A 79 3.73 18.67 0.60
C PRO A 79 3.86 18.92 2.11
N LEU A 80 5.03 18.60 2.68
CA LEU A 80 5.27 18.78 4.11
C LEU A 80 5.17 20.23 4.59
N ASN A 81 5.47 21.18 3.69
CA ASN A 81 5.40 22.62 3.94
C ASN A 81 4.03 23.23 3.61
N ALA A 82 3.00 22.40 3.35
CA ALA A 82 1.66 22.89 3.13
C ALA A 82 1.00 23.24 4.47
N ASP A 83 0.34 24.40 4.52
CA ASP A 83 -0.37 24.87 5.71
C ASP A 83 -1.80 24.27 5.81
N LEU A 84 -2.29 23.71 4.71
CA LEU A 84 -3.65 23.13 4.63
C LEU A 84 -3.66 21.90 3.71
N GLU A 85 -4.69 21.08 3.87
CA GLU A 85 -5.02 20.03 2.90
C GLU A 85 -5.72 20.65 1.68
N ALA A 86 -4.93 21.00 0.67
CA ALA A 86 -5.35 21.80 -0.47
C ALA A 86 -6.44 21.15 -1.34
N PHE A 87 -6.57 19.82 -1.33
CA PHE A 87 -7.56 19.11 -2.17
C PHE A 87 -8.98 19.23 -1.64
N HIS A 88 -9.14 19.46 -0.32
CA HIS A 88 -10.42 19.58 0.33
C HIS A 88 -10.62 20.94 1.01
N GLY A 89 -9.59 21.80 1.01
CA GLY A 89 -9.66 23.13 1.65
C GLY A 89 -9.77 23.05 3.17
N VAL A 90 -9.18 22.04 3.80
CA VAL A 90 -9.18 21.87 5.25
C VAL A 90 -7.88 22.44 5.82
N ASP A 91 -8.00 23.26 6.88
CA ASP A 91 -6.87 23.89 7.58
C ASP A 91 -6.08 22.89 8.46
N ASP A 92 -5.87 21.70 7.93
CA ASP A 92 -5.09 20.63 8.55
C ASP A 92 -4.45 19.77 7.47
N PRO A 93 -3.15 19.88 7.24
CA PRO A 93 -2.46 19.06 6.24
C PRO A 93 -2.42 17.56 6.58
N ALA A 94 -2.71 17.18 7.82
CA ALA A 94 -2.80 15.78 8.25
C ALA A 94 -4.23 15.21 8.19
N PHE A 95 -5.20 16.00 7.72
CA PHE A 95 -6.62 15.65 7.69
C PHE A 95 -6.89 14.24 7.16
N VAL A 96 -6.32 13.89 6.01
CA VAL A 96 -6.54 12.56 5.41
C VAL A 96 -5.95 11.46 6.30
N ASN A 97 -4.74 11.65 6.83
CA ASN A 97 -4.12 10.69 7.73
C ASN A 97 -4.97 10.46 9.00
N GLU A 98 -5.50 11.53 9.58
CA GLU A 98 -6.38 11.46 10.76
C GLU A 98 -7.66 10.67 10.45
N MET A 99 -8.26 10.85 9.28
CA MET A 99 -9.45 10.09 8.88
C MET A 99 -9.19 8.57 8.86
N PHE A 100 -8.00 8.14 8.41
CA PHE A 100 -7.65 6.73 8.37
C PHE A 100 -7.32 6.13 9.74
N ARG A 101 -6.98 6.91 10.75
CA ARG A 101 -6.66 6.42 12.11
C ARG A 101 -7.76 5.57 12.72
N HIS A 102 -9.01 5.87 12.42
CA HIS A 102 -10.17 5.18 12.99
C HIS A 102 -10.46 3.82 12.35
N ILE A 103 -9.94 3.59 11.16
CA ILE A 103 -10.20 2.37 10.37
C ILE A 103 -8.92 1.60 10.04
N THR A 104 -7.83 1.89 10.73
CA THR A 104 -6.55 1.20 10.57
C THR A 104 -5.94 0.85 11.92
N LYS A 105 -5.03 -0.09 11.92
CA LYS A 105 -4.24 -0.45 13.12
C LYS A 105 -3.16 0.59 13.43
N TRP A 106 -2.70 1.26 12.40
CA TRP A 106 -1.67 2.27 12.48
C TRP A 106 -1.77 3.16 11.24
N SER A 107 -1.62 4.46 11.44
CA SER A 107 -1.58 5.46 10.41
C SER A 107 -0.33 6.30 10.61
N ALA A 108 0.38 6.58 9.54
CA ALA A 108 1.60 7.39 9.60
C ALA A 108 1.76 8.24 8.34
N ARG A 109 2.34 9.41 8.53
CA ARG A 109 2.80 10.29 7.47
C ARG A 109 4.32 10.27 7.46
N VAL A 110 4.93 10.07 6.30
CA VAL A 110 6.38 10.08 6.14
C VAL A 110 6.85 11.54 6.15
N GLU A 111 7.83 11.85 6.98
CA GLU A 111 8.38 13.21 7.08
C GLU A 111 9.71 13.36 6.34
N ARG A 112 10.45 12.28 6.16
CA ARG A 112 11.76 12.27 5.52
C ARG A 112 11.91 11.09 4.57
N ILE A 113 12.63 11.28 3.47
CA ILE A 113 12.85 10.23 2.46
C ILE A 113 13.55 9.00 3.08
N GLU A 114 14.52 9.26 3.94
CA GLU A 114 15.33 8.21 4.58
C GLU A 114 14.50 7.29 5.47
N ASP A 115 13.35 7.76 5.96
CA ASP A 115 12.47 7.01 6.85
C ASP A 115 11.56 6.03 6.07
N ILE A 116 11.39 6.22 4.75
CA ILE A 116 10.49 5.39 3.94
C ILE A 116 10.75 3.89 4.13
N PRO A 117 11.98 3.36 4.02
CA PRO A 117 12.21 1.93 4.18
C PRO A 117 11.81 1.41 5.55
N GLY A 118 12.13 2.16 6.61
CA GLY A 118 11.77 1.83 7.99
C GLY A 118 10.26 1.86 8.24
N VAL A 119 9.59 2.91 7.76
CA VAL A 119 8.12 3.07 7.85
C VAL A 119 7.41 1.94 7.11
N MET A 120 7.85 1.60 5.89
CA MET A 120 7.26 0.52 5.11
C MET A 120 7.47 -0.85 5.78
N ALA A 121 8.66 -1.15 6.26
CA ALA A 121 8.93 -2.39 6.99
C ALA A 121 8.03 -2.50 8.23
N LYS A 122 7.86 -1.42 9.00
CA LYS A 122 6.96 -1.34 10.14
C LYS A 122 5.50 -1.53 9.72
N ALA A 123 5.06 -0.92 8.63
CA ALA A 123 3.71 -1.08 8.09
C ALA A 123 3.38 -2.54 7.79
N PHE A 124 4.24 -3.23 7.07
CA PHE A 124 4.07 -4.65 6.76
C PHE A 124 4.09 -5.54 8.00
N HIS A 125 4.91 -5.19 9.00
CA HIS A 125 4.95 -5.91 10.27
C HIS A 125 3.63 -5.74 11.04
N ILE A 126 3.17 -4.50 11.23
CA ILE A 126 1.94 -4.20 11.98
C ILE A 126 0.72 -4.81 11.30
N ALA A 127 0.63 -4.75 9.96
CA ALA A 127 -0.50 -5.31 9.23
C ALA A 127 -0.72 -6.80 9.52
N ARG A 128 0.34 -7.55 9.81
CA ARG A 128 0.31 -9.01 10.06
C ARG A 128 0.36 -9.39 11.53
N SER A 129 0.83 -8.51 12.42
CA SER A 129 1.06 -8.86 13.83
C SER A 129 -0.24 -8.84 14.63
N GLY A 130 -0.36 -9.71 15.64
CA GLY A 130 -1.56 -9.84 16.46
C GLY A 130 -2.81 -10.14 15.62
N ARG A 131 -3.93 -9.42 15.88
CA ARG A 131 -5.07 -9.43 14.98
C ARG A 131 -4.67 -8.72 13.68
N PRO A 132 -4.63 -9.39 12.52
CA PRO A 132 -4.30 -8.75 11.27
C PRO A 132 -5.25 -7.58 10.94
N GLY A 133 -4.81 -6.66 10.11
CA GLY A 133 -5.65 -5.54 9.71
C GLY A 133 -4.91 -4.53 8.84
N PRO A 134 -5.62 -3.53 8.33
CA PRO A 134 -5.03 -2.50 7.48
C PRO A 134 -4.15 -1.54 8.27
N VAL A 135 -3.14 -1.04 7.60
CA VAL A 135 -2.33 0.11 8.00
C VAL A 135 -2.33 1.14 6.89
N HIS A 136 -2.19 2.41 7.25
CA HIS A 136 -2.15 3.53 6.32
C HIS A 136 -0.81 4.24 6.39
N VAL A 137 -0.23 4.55 5.21
CA VAL A 137 1.01 5.31 5.10
C VAL A 137 0.82 6.39 4.05
N GLU A 138 0.93 7.64 4.48
CA GLU A 138 1.01 8.78 3.58
C GLU A 138 2.45 9.10 3.22
N VAL A 139 2.67 9.27 1.92
CA VAL A 139 3.97 9.70 1.37
C VAL A 139 3.77 11.08 0.74
N PRO A 140 4.10 12.17 1.45
CA PRO A 140 4.02 13.51 0.90
C PRO A 140 4.95 13.68 -0.31
N ARG A 141 4.63 14.65 -1.16
CA ARG A 141 5.59 15.10 -2.16
C ARG A 141 6.76 15.76 -1.43
N LEU A 142 7.87 15.07 -1.38
CA LEU A 142 9.13 15.60 -0.90
C LEU A 142 9.76 16.35 -2.07
N THR A 143 10.12 17.61 -1.89
CA THR A 143 10.54 18.54 -2.96
C THR A 143 11.77 18.08 -3.75
N ASP A 144 12.55 17.16 -3.20
CA ASP A 144 13.80 16.66 -3.80
C ASP A 144 13.71 15.23 -4.34
N TYR A 145 12.48 14.72 -4.54
CA TYR A 145 12.26 13.34 -4.99
C TYR A 145 12.94 12.98 -6.32
N SER A 146 13.14 14.00 -7.18
CA SER A 146 13.68 13.77 -8.52
C SER A 146 15.20 13.58 -8.56
N GLU A 147 15.95 14.12 -7.60
CA GLU A 147 17.40 14.07 -7.63
C GLU A 147 17.99 12.93 -6.80
N HIS A 148 17.41 12.59 -5.64
CA HIS A 148 17.92 11.53 -4.79
C HIS A 148 17.56 10.11 -5.27
N MET A 149 16.38 9.90 -5.85
CA MET A 149 15.97 8.56 -6.30
C MET A 149 16.69 8.05 -7.55
N LEU A 150 17.42 8.93 -8.25
CA LEU A 150 18.23 8.55 -9.41
C LEU A 150 19.67 8.16 -9.05
N GLN A 151 20.10 8.33 -7.81
CA GLN A 151 21.51 8.20 -7.42
C GLN A 151 21.80 7.12 -6.37
N GLU A 152 20.80 6.57 -5.68
CA GLU A 152 21.05 5.57 -4.64
C GLU A 152 20.65 4.17 -5.07
N GLU A 153 21.58 3.23 -4.93
CA GLU A 153 21.30 1.81 -4.87
C GLU A 153 20.23 1.54 -3.80
N PRO A 154 19.26 0.63 -4.01
CA PRO A 154 18.20 0.39 -3.05
C PRO A 154 18.81 0.04 -1.70
N ALA A 155 18.58 0.90 -0.71
CA ALA A 155 19.00 0.64 0.66
C ALA A 155 18.50 -0.76 1.06
N VAL A 156 19.43 -1.62 1.45
CA VAL A 156 19.11 -2.96 1.94
C VAL A 156 18.18 -2.78 3.15
N VAL A 157 16.90 -2.99 2.93
CA VAL A 157 15.91 -2.97 4.02
C VAL A 157 16.36 -4.03 5.01
N PRO A 158 16.70 -3.68 6.26
CA PRO A 158 17.07 -4.68 7.24
C PRO A 158 15.92 -5.68 7.34
N ALA A 159 16.22 -6.94 7.04
CA ALA A 159 15.27 -8.01 7.23
C ALA A 159 14.90 -8.02 8.71
N TYR A 160 13.72 -7.53 9.05
CA TYR A 160 13.17 -7.79 10.37
C TYR A 160 13.03 -9.31 10.47
N ALA A 161 13.95 -9.92 11.20
CA ALA A 161 13.92 -11.34 11.48
C ALA A 161 12.61 -11.63 12.22
N CYS A 162 11.61 -12.03 11.45
CA CYS A 162 10.37 -12.56 12.00
C CYS A 162 10.77 -13.91 12.64
N SER A 163 10.83 -13.96 13.96
CA SER A 163 10.92 -15.23 14.68
C SER A 163 9.60 -15.98 14.51
N CYS A 164 9.42 -16.57 13.35
CA CYS A 164 8.25 -17.39 13.00
C CYS A 164 8.29 -18.79 13.64
N SER A 165 8.84 -18.94 14.86
CA SER A 165 8.84 -20.23 15.55
C SER A 165 7.54 -20.56 16.30
N GLN A 166 6.56 -19.67 16.34
CA GLN A 166 5.31 -19.89 17.09
C GLN A 166 4.02 -20.10 16.29
N VAL A 167 4.04 -20.01 14.95
CA VAL A 167 2.81 -20.21 14.15
C VAL A 167 2.73 -21.62 13.54
N ALA A 168 3.67 -22.49 13.77
CA ALA A 168 3.70 -23.84 13.17
C ALA A 168 2.83 -24.89 13.88
N ARG A 169 1.99 -24.54 14.86
CA ARG A 169 1.21 -25.53 15.66
C ARG A 169 -0.30 -25.48 15.54
N ALA A 170 -0.85 -24.89 14.50
CA ALA A 170 -2.31 -24.91 14.31
C ALA A 170 -2.71 -25.22 12.85
N ARG A 171 -2.29 -26.38 12.33
CA ARG A 171 -2.93 -27.01 11.18
C ARG A 171 -3.00 -28.51 11.41
N ALA A 172 -4.19 -28.98 11.76
CA ALA A 172 -4.53 -30.39 11.63
C ALA A 172 -4.49 -30.78 10.15
N PRO A 173 -4.05 -32.01 9.81
CA PRO A 173 -3.94 -32.43 8.43
C PRO A 173 -5.32 -32.74 7.86
N VAL A 174 -5.68 -32.07 6.77
CA VAL A 174 -6.71 -32.55 5.86
C VAL A 174 -6.07 -33.63 5.00
N SER A 175 -6.65 -34.82 5.04
CA SER A 175 -6.21 -36.04 4.38
C SER A 175 -5.90 -35.88 2.90
N ALA A 176 -4.81 -36.53 2.51
CA ALA A 176 -4.32 -36.60 1.15
C ALA A 176 -5.31 -37.31 0.21
N ALA A 177 -5.51 -36.71 -0.96
CA ALA A 177 -5.83 -37.43 -2.18
C ALA A 177 -4.68 -37.19 -3.18
N SER A 178 -4.19 -38.33 -3.68
CA SER A 178 -3.06 -38.54 -4.58
C SER A 178 -3.15 -37.76 -5.90
N THR A 179 -2.06 -37.21 -6.42
CA THR A 179 -1.47 -37.55 -7.73
C THR A 179 -0.26 -36.69 -8.10
N SER A 180 0.83 -37.37 -8.41
CA SER A 180 1.96 -37.18 -9.36
C SER A 180 2.75 -35.85 -9.46
N PRO A 181 4.09 -35.96 -9.70
CA PRO A 181 5.06 -34.88 -9.65
C PRO A 181 5.26 -34.22 -11.01
N GLY A 182 5.41 -32.92 -11.04
CA GLY A 182 5.82 -32.22 -12.23
C GLY A 182 5.86 -30.70 -12.06
N THR A 183 7.05 -30.16 -12.25
CA THR A 183 7.39 -28.78 -12.62
C THR A 183 7.49 -27.71 -11.54
N SER A 184 8.74 -27.25 -11.36
CA SER A 184 9.26 -25.92 -11.00
C SER A 184 8.26 -24.89 -10.42
N SER A 185 8.45 -24.58 -9.15
CA SER A 185 7.78 -23.48 -8.45
C SER A 185 8.20 -22.13 -9.02
N PRO A 186 7.27 -21.32 -9.58
CA PRO A 186 7.59 -19.93 -9.89
C PRO A 186 7.72 -19.11 -8.62
N ALA A 187 8.73 -18.26 -8.57
CA ALA A 187 8.93 -17.26 -7.52
C ALA A 187 7.62 -16.53 -7.25
N ARG A 188 7.17 -16.53 -5.99
CA ARG A 188 5.89 -15.95 -5.59
C ARG A 188 6.01 -14.43 -5.60
N ARG A 189 5.50 -13.80 -6.66
CA ARG A 189 5.48 -12.34 -6.81
C ARG A 189 4.51 -11.71 -5.80
N ALA A 190 4.92 -10.61 -5.17
CA ALA A 190 4.02 -9.76 -4.42
C ALA A 190 3.05 -9.08 -5.39
N SER A 191 1.78 -8.92 -5.01
CA SER A 191 0.78 -8.22 -5.83
C SER A 191 0.45 -6.87 -5.19
N CYS A 192 0.64 -5.80 -5.96
CA CYS A 192 0.25 -4.44 -5.59
C CYS A 192 -0.89 -3.99 -6.50
N CYS A 193 -1.97 -3.50 -5.90
CA CYS A 193 -3.12 -2.95 -6.62
C CYS A 193 -3.02 -1.42 -6.64
N PHE A 194 -3.22 -0.83 -7.81
CA PHE A 194 -3.11 0.59 -8.03
C PHE A 194 -4.31 1.19 -8.75
N CYS A 195 -4.71 2.42 -8.36
CA CYS A 195 -5.69 3.22 -9.08
C CYS A 195 -5.06 4.44 -9.75
N SER A 196 -5.21 4.54 -11.05
CA SER A 196 -4.90 5.73 -11.83
C SER A 196 -6.20 6.43 -12.20
N SER A 197 -6.51 7.54 -11.58
CA SER A 197 -7.67 8.39 -11.91
C SER A 197 -7.45 9.26 -13.17
N ALA A 198 -6.46 8.95 -14.00
CA ALA A 198 -6.11 9.76 -15.14
C ALA A 198 -6.63 9.16 -16.45
N ARG A 199 -7.84 9.52 -16.83
CA ARG A 199 -8.22 10.05 -18.16
C ARG A 199 -9.64 10.57 -18.10
N SER A 200 -9.81 11.87 -18.17
CA SER A 200 -11.08 12.51 -18.51
C SER A 200 -11.37 12.26 -20.00
N PRO A 201 -12.56 11.79 -20.39
CA PRO A 201 -12.93 11.61 -21.79
C PRO A 201 -13.54 12.87 -22.42
N TRP A 202 -13.08 14.07 -22.04
CA TRP A 202 -13.62 15.34 -22.55
C TRP A 202 -12.69 16.04 -23.53
N SER A 203 -12.15 15.35 -24.51
CA SER A 203 -11.41 15.98 -25.61
C SER A 203 -11.93 15.54 -26.97
N SER A 204 -13.25 15.55 -27.18
CA SER A 204 -13.84 15.50 -28.51
C SER A 204 -15.27 16.01 -28.49
N LEU A 205 -15.42 17.33 -28.32
CA LEU A 205 -16.58 18.10 -28.74
C LEU A 205 -16.09 19.51 -29.06
N THR A 206 -15.58 19.70 -30.23
CA THR A 206 -15.70 20.90 -31.10
C THR A 206 -16.02 20.47 -32.48
#